data_40c60d376b61d66d8f44dbc1a0c5b172
#
_entry.id   40c60d376b61d66d8f44dbc1a0c5b172
#
_cell.length_a   1.000
_cell.length_b   1.000
_cell.length_c   1.000
_cell.angle_alpha   90.00
_cell.angle_beta   90.00
_cell.angle_gamma   90.00
#
_symmetry.space_group_name_H-M   'P 1'
#
loop_
_entity.id
_entity.type
_entity.pdbx_description
1 polymer ?
#
loop_
_entity_poly.entity_id
_entity_poly.type
_entity_poly.pdbx_seq_one_letter_code
_entity_poly.pdbx_strand_id
1 'polypeptide(L)'
;MLSQFTPEAGSRWGCLADFITCPGVYAAGRLDADSEGLLLLTDQGRLQQRLTDPAFGHWRRYWVQVEGDLNAADPDAGQALQRLRSGVMVQGQLSRPARVRPLPQMELEAADLPERQPPIRQRLQVPTSWLELELREGRNRQVRRMTAAVGYPTLRLIRMAIDLMDGLPPLDLKGLEPGCWRLADADEEQRLAQVLLGPVPGRRSPGRGGRAGGGKSGRGGGGG
;
A
#
# COMPACT_ATOMS: atom_id res chain seq x y z
N MET A 1 -2.71 -8.99 -15.58
CA MET A 1 -1.60 -8.26 -16.24
C MET A 1 -0.38 -8.26 -15.32
N LEU A 2 0.83 -8.38 -15.87
CA LEU A 2 2.08 -8.29 -15.11
C LEU A 2 2.46 -6.83 -14.88
N SER A 3 2.88 -6.47 -13.64
CA SER A 3 3.36 -5.12 -13.31
C SER A 3 4.81 -4.89 -13.78
N GLN A 4 5.08 -5.17 -15.05
CA GLN A 4 6.38 -5.00 -15.72
C GLN A 4 6.18 -4.73 -17.20
N PHE A 5 7.16 -4.08 -17.84
CA PHE A 5 7.12 -3.75 -19.27
C PHE A 5 7.62 -4.89 -20.17
N THR A 6 8.43 -5.79 -19.62
CA THR A 6 8.96 -6.93 -20.40
C THR A 6 7.98 -8.11 -20.30
N PRO A 7 7.55 -8.68 -21.42
CA PRO A 7 6.75 -9.89 -21.41
C PRO A 7 7.51 -11.05 -20.74
N GLU A 8 6.78 -11.91 -20.06
CA GLU A 8 7.32 -13.15 -19.48
C GLU A 8 7.01 -14.32 -20.42
N ALA A 9 8.04 -15.02 -20.87
CA ALA A 9 7.89 -16.14 -21.80
C ALA A 9 6.97 -17.23 -21.21
N GLY A 10 5.97 -17.64 -21.98
CA GLY A 10 4.97 -18.64 -21.55
C GLY A 10 3.91 -18.10 -20.59
N SER A 11 3.93 -16.83 -20.21
CA SER A 11 2.89 -16.23 -19.41
C SER A 11 1.61 -16.01 -20.21
N ARG A 12 0.47 -16.35 -19.60
CA ARG A 12 -0.86 -16.00 -20.16
C ARG A 12 -1.25 -14.53 -19.91
N TRP A 13 -0.44 -13.82 -19.14
CA TRP A 13 -0.72 -12.44 -18.76
C TRP A 13 0.01 -11.47 -19.67
N GLY A 14 -0.69 -10.47 -20.18
CA GLY A 14 -0.08 -9.30 -20.81
C GLY A 14 0.77 -8.50 -19.83
N CYS A 15 1.51 -7.52 -20.31
CA CYS A 15 2.40 -6.67 -19.51
C CYS A 15 2.02 -5.18 -19.65
N LEU A 16 2.71 -4.31 -18.92
CA LEU A 16 2.43 -2.86 -18.95
C LEU A 16 2.66 -2.25 -20.33
N ALA A 17 3.58 -2.79 -21.14
CA ALA A 17 3.85 -2.29 -22.49
C ALA A 17 2.64 -2.37 -23.43
N ASP A 18 1.66 -3.25 -23.13
CA ASP A 18 0.45 -3.40 -23.92
C ASP A 18 -0.52 -2.22 -23.72
N PHE A 19 -0.35 -1.42 -22.65
CA PHE A 19 -1.25 -0.36 -22.23
C PHE A 19 -0.56 1.01 -22.09
N ILE A 20 0.72 1.04 -21.73
CA ILE A 20 1.45 2.27 -21.37
C ILE A 20 2.38 2.65 -22.51
N THR A 21 2.07 3.78 -23.14
CA THR A 21 2.86 4.33 -24.27
C THR A 21 3.92 5.34 -23.83
N CYS A 22 3.95 5.73 -22.55
CA CYS A 22 4.93 6.65 -22.00
C CYS A 22 6.30 5.97 -21.89
N PRO A 23 7.35 6.45 -22.61
CA PRO A 23 8.65 5.81 -22.59
C PRO A 23 9.41 6.10 -21.28
N GLY A 24 10.32 5.20 -20.90
CA GLY A 24 11.25 5.40 -19.79
C GLY A 24 10.68 5.25 -18.40
N VAL A 25 9.37 5.03 -18.25
CA VAL A 25 8.75 4.83 -16.95
C VAL A 25 8.77 3.36 -16.52
N TYR A 26 8.76 3.13 -15.22
CA TYR A 26 8.66 1.79 -14.62
C TYR A 26 7.77 1.82 -13.38
N ALA A 27 7.29 0.65 -12.97
CA ALA A 27 6.34 0.54 -11.87
C ALA A 27 6.98 0.85 -10.51
N ALA A 28 6.36 1.75 -9.76
CA ALA A 28 6.68 1.98 -8.35
C ALA A 28 5.95 0.96 -7.47
N GLY A 29 6.49 -0.26 -7.46
CA GLY A 29 5.91 -1.42 -6.80
C GLY A 29 5.22 -2.37 -7.77
N ARG A 30 4.53 -3.35 -7.21
CA ARG A 30 3.87 -4.41 -8.00
C ARG A 30 2.45 -4.66 -7.50
N LEU A 31 1.61 -5.06 -8.42
CA LEU A 31 0.37 -5.79 -8.18
C LEU A 31 0.59 -7.23 -8.64
N ASP A 32 -0.04 -8.19 -7.98
CA ASP A 32 -0.09 -9.55 -8.49
C ASP A 32 -0.86 -9.56 -9.82
N ALA A 33 -0.55 -10.48 -10.72
CA ALA A 33 -1.16 -10.53 -12.04
C ALA A 33 -2.70 -10.68 -12.03
N ASP A 34 -3.22 -11.24 -10.93
CA ASP A 34 -4.64 -11.42 -10.65
C ASP A 34 -5.24 -10.34 -9.74
N SER A 35 -4.50 -9.27 -9.44
CA SER A 35 -4.95 -8.11 -8.68
C SER A 35 -5.20 -6.91 -9.59
N GLU A 36 -5.99 -5.97 -9.10
CA GLU A 36 -6.45 -4.78 -9.83
C GLU A 36 -6.05 -3.51 -9.07
N GLY A 37 -6.21 -2.36 -9.71
CA GLY A 37 -6.19 -1.06 -9.05
C GLY A 37 -4.99 -0.20 -9.34
N LEU A 38 -4.78 0.81 -8.50
CA LEU A 38 -3.81 1.88 -8.69
C LEU A 38 -2.37 1.36 -8.73
N LEU A 39 -1.66 1.68 -9.81
CA LEU A 39 -0.24 1.44 -9.97
C LEU A 39 0.45 2.75 -10.37
N LEU A 40 1.35 3.23 -9.53
CA LEU A 40 2.16 4.40 -9.86
C LEU A 40 3.31 3.99 -10.78
N LEU A 41 3.56 4.82 -11.79
CA LEU A 41 4.69 4.70 -12.70
C LEU A 41 5.57 5.93 -12.57
N THR A 42 6.89 5.77 -12.71
CA THR A 42 7.85 6.87 -12.63
C THR A 42 9.12 6.52 -13.38
N ASP A 43 9.83 7.52 -13.88
CA ASP A 43 11.19 7.43 -14.40
C ASP A 43 12.27 7.65 -13.33
N GLN A 44 11.85 7.99 -12.09
CA GLN A 44 12.75 8.32 -11.00
C GLN A 44 12.93 7.15 -10.02
N GLY A 45 14.09 6.46 -10.08
CA GLY A 45 14.41 5.31 -9.22
C GLY A 45 14.37 5.63 -7.72
N ARG A 46 14.72 6.86 -7.32
CA ARG A 46 14.63 7.27 -5.92
C ARG A 46 13.18 7.38 -5.44
N LEU A 47 12.28 7.87 -6.29
CA LEU A 47 10.86 7.94 -5.97
C LEU A 47 10.26 6.53 -5.87
N GLN A 48 10.58 5.65 -6.84
CA GLN A 48 10.19 4.24 -6.79
C GLN A 48 10.62 3.59 -5.47
N GLN A 49 11.89 3.75 -5.10
CA GLN A 49 12.42 3.19 -3.84
C GLN A 49 11.63 3.71 -2.63
N ARG A 50 11.39 5.01 -2.54
CA ARG A 50 10.68 5.61 -1.41
C ARG A 50 9.24 5.14 -1.31
N LEU A 51 8.54 5.04 -2.42
CA LEU A 51 7.16 4.58 -2.46
C LEU A 51 7.01 3.07 -2.13
N THR A 52 8.06 2.28 -2.35
CA THR A 52 7.99 0.82 -2.18
C THR A 52 8.62 0.32 -0.88
N ASP A 53 9.63 0.98 -0.36
CA ASP A 53 10.33 0.58 0.85
C ASP A 53 9.42 0.73 2.10
N PRO A 54 9.17 -0.36 2.84
CA PRO A 54 8.34 -0.34 4.03
C PRO A 54 8.84 0.61 5.14
N ALA A 55 10.09 1.04 5.10
CA ALA A 55 10.64 2.00 6.04
C ALA A 55 9.97 3.38 5.95
N PHE A 56 9.55 3.81 4.77
CA PHE A 56 8.82 5.07 4.58
C PHE A 56 7.35 4.99 5.02
N GLY A 57 6.80 3.78 5.08
CA GLY A 57 5.53 3.52 5.74
C GLY A 57 4.29 4.06 5.03
N HIS A 58 4.33 4.21 3.72
CA HIS A 58 3.16 4.57 2.93
C HIS A 58 2.05 3.53 3.11
N TRP A 59 0.84 4.00 3.47
CA TRP A 59 -0.32 3.12 3.53
C TRP A 59 -0.82 2.82 2.13
N ARG A 60 -1.20 1.57 1.90
CA ARG A 60 -1.85 1.10 0.69
C ARG A 60 -3.21 0.56 1.07
N ARG A 61 -4.24 1.18 0.54
CA ARG A 61 -5.63 0.81 0.78
C ARG A 61 -6.08 -0.19 -0.27
N TYR A 62 -6.66 -1.27 0.20
CA TYR A 62 -7.22 -2.31 -0.65
C TYR A 62 -8.69 -2.54 -0.33
N TRP A 63 -9.48 -2.72 -1.37
CA TRP A 63 -10.78 -3.33 -1.26
C TRP A 63 -10.67 -4.79 -1.63
N VAL A 64 -11.19 -5.66 -0.76
CA VAL A 64 -10.94 -7.09 -0.80
C VAL A 64 -12.27 -7.81 -0.72
N GLN A 65 -12.67 -8.47 -1.81
CA GLN A 65 -13.76 -9.42 -1.78
C GLN A 65 -13.23 -10.77 -1.29
N VAL A 66 -13.87 -11.32 -0.31
CA VAL A 66 -13.50 -12.60 0.30
C VAL A 66 -14.67 -13.59 0.22
N GLU A 67 -14.35 -14.87 0.26
CA GLU A 67 -15.32 -15.94 0.44
C GLU A 67 -15.69 -16.04 1.92
N GLY A 68 -16.97 -16.12 2.25
CA GLY A 68 -17.50 -16.12 3.60
C GLY A 68 -18.22 -14.83 3.98
N ASP A 69 -19.01 -14.89 5.03
CA ASP A 69 -19.72 -13.75 5.60
C ASP A 69 -18.88 -13.12 6.73
N LEU A 70 -18.42 -11.90 6.53
CA LEU A 70 -17.68 -11.09 7.51
C LEU A 70 -18.62 -10.16 8.28
N ASN A 71 -19.81 -10.62 8.63
CA ASN A 71 -20.68 -9.84 9.48
C ASN A 71 -20.05 -9.66 10.87
N ALA A 72 -19.72 -8.42 11.22
CA ALA A 72 -19.03 -8.08 12.47
C ALA A 72 -19.84 -8.44 13.74
N ALA A 73 -21.14 -8.72 13.61
CA ALA A 73 -21.98 -9.24 14.70
C ALA A 73 -21.76 -10.74 14.96
N ASP A 74 -21.16 -11.47 14.00
CA ASP A 74 -20.75 -12.85 14.19
C ASP A 74 -19.43 -12.88 14.98
N PRO A 75 -19.35 -13.61 16.11
CA PRO A 75 -18.13 -13.72 16.92
C PRO A 75 -16.92 -14.20 16.15
N ASP A 76 -17.07 -15.18 15.23
CA ASP A 76 -15.98 -15.73 14.43
C ASP A 76 -15.47 -14.71 13.41
N ALA A 77 -16.37 -13.98 12.75
CA ALA A 77 -16.02 -12.88 11.86
C ALA A 77 -15.36 -11.73 12.63
N GLY A 78 -15.88 -11.40 13.81
CA GLY A 78 -15.28 -10.39 14.71
C GLY A 78 -13.87 -10.75 15.11
N GLN A 79 -13.61 -12.02 15.46
CA GLN A 79 -12.28 -12.52 15.80
C GLN A 79 -11.34 -12.49 14.58
N ALA A 80 -11.81 -12.88 13.40
CA ALA A 80 -11.03 -12.83 12.16
C ALA A 80 -10.58 -11.38 11.85
N LEU A 81 -11.49 -10.42 11.93
CA LEU A 81 -11.18 -8.99 11.75
C LEU A 81 -10.16 -8.49 12.79
N GLN A 82 -10.29 -8.90 14.05
CA GLN A 82 -9.35 -8.52 15.09
C GLN A 82 -7.95 -9.11 14.84
N ARG A 83 -7.88 -10.37 14.43
CA ARG A 83 -6.61 -11.00 14.04
C ARG A 83 -5.94 -10.27 12.86
N LEU A 84 -6.70 -9.89 11.83
CA LEU A 84 -6.18 -9.09 10.72
C LEU A 84 -5.61 -7.75 11.20
N ARG A 85 -6.28 -7.08 12.14
CA ARG A 85 -5.82 -5.79 12.71
C ARG A 85 -4.55 -5.94 13.53
N SER A 86 -4.43 -7.00 14.32
CA SER A 86 -3.27 -7.23 15.20
C SER A 86 -2.05 -7.80 14.45
N GLY A 87 -2.28 -8.34 13.27
CA GLY A 87 -1.30 -9.08 12.48
C GLY A 87 -1.50 -10.59 12.54
N VAL A 88 -1.19 -11.24 11.44
CA VAL A 88 -1.29 -12.69 11.28
C VAL A 88 0.02 -13.29 10.76
N MET A 89 0.24 -14.56 11.06
CA MET A 89 1.41 -15.28 10.55
C MET A 89 1.27 -15.52 9.05
N VAL A 90 2.22 -15.01 8.29
CA VAL A 90 2.31 -15.18 6.84
C VAL A 90 3.72 -15.67 6.51
N GLN A 91 3.82 -16.89 5.98
CA GLN A 91 5.11 -17.50 5.62
C GLN A 91 6.15 -17.48 6.77
N GLY A 92 5.74 -17.85 7.96
CA GLY A 92 6.62 -17.93 9.12
C GLY A 92 6.98 -16.58 9.77
N GLN A 93 6.40 -15.48 9.28
CA GLN A 93 6.62 -14.14 9.84
C GLN A 93 5.30 -13.47 10.20
N LEU A 94 5.25 -12.82 11.35
CA LEU A 94 4.10 -12.01 11.73
C LEU A 94 4.00 -10.78 10.80
N SER A 95 2.80 -10.52 10.29
CA SER A 95 2.54 -9.28 9.55
C SER A 95 2.51 -8.09 10.50
N ARG A 96 2.80 -6.90 9.98
CA ARG A 96 2.54 -5.66 10.73
C ARG A 96 1.04 -5.50 10.98
N PRO A 97 0.64 -4.77 12.03
CA PRO A 97 -0.75 -4.39 12.24
C PRO A 97 -1.34 -3.71 11.00
N ALA A 98 -2.58 -4.05 10.68
CA ALA A 98 -3.32 -3.49 9.57
C ALA A 98 -4.52 -2.66 10.07
N ARG A 99 -5.01 -1.72 9.26
CA ARG A 99 -6.33 -1.13 9.46
C ARG A 99 -7.31 -1.97 8.66
N VAL A 100 -8.38 -2.45 9.30
CA VAL A 100 -9.34 -3.34 8.66
C VAL A 100 -10.75 -2.99 9.13
N ARG A 101 -11.66 -2.86 8.18
CA ARG A 101 -13.09 -2.74 8.45
C ARG A 101 -13.92 -3.49 7.39
N PRO A 102 -15.08 -4.01 7.75
CA PRO A 102 -16.06 -4.40 6.75
C PRO A 102 -16.40 -3.22 5.85
N LEU A 103 -16.65 -3.49 4.58
CA LEU A 103 -17.07 -2.46 3.62
C LEU A 103 -18.57 -2.56 3.41
N PRO A 104 -19.34 -1.51 3.78
CA PRO A 104 -20.78 -1.51 3.62
C PRO A 104 -21.20 -1.59 2.15
N GLN A 105 -22.33 -2.26 1.89
CA GLN A 105 -22.87 -2.40 0.53
C GLN A 105 -23.09 -1.04 -0.15
N MET A 106 -23.55 -0.05 0.59
CA MET A 106 -23.77 1.31 0.08
C MET A 106 -22.47 1.97 -0.44
N GLU A 107 -21.31 1.71 0.20
CA GLU A 107 -20.02 2.23 -0.27
C GLU A 107 -19.58 1.54 -1.57
N LEU A 108 -19.86 0.24 -1.70
CA LEU A 108 -19.58 -0.52 -2.91
C LEU A 108 -20.43 -0.04 -4.09
N GLU A 109 -21.73 0.17 -3.86
CA GLU A 109 -22.65 0.68 -4.88
C GLU A 109 -22.29 2.10 -5.31
N ALA A 110 -21.92 2.97 -4.37
CA ALA A 110 -21.49 4.33 -4.67
C ALA A 110 -20.17 4.41 -5.46
N ALA A 111 -19.32 3.39 -5.33
CA ALA A 111 -18.04 3.34 -6.02
C ALA A 111 -18.15 2.84 -7.47
N ASP A 112 -19.29 2.25 -7.84
CA ASP A 112 -19.57 1.73 -9.19
C ASP A 112 -18.38 0.99 -9.81
N LEU A 113 -17.88 -0.01 -9.07
CA LEU A 113 -16.68 -0.74 -9.50
C LEU A 113 -16.94 -1.48 -10.82
N PRO A 114 -16.09 -1.30 -11.82
CA PRO A 114 -16.23 -1.99 -13.10
C PRO A 114 -16.20 -3.52 -12.92
N GLU A 115 -16.93 -4.22 -13.77
CA GLU A 115 -16.89 -5.68 -13.79
C GLU A 115 -15.48 -6.18 -14.07
N ARG A 116 -15.07 -7.18 -13.30
CA ARG A 116 -13.75 -7.77 -13.48
C ARG A 116 -13.69 -8.69 -14.69
N GLN A 117 -12.66 -8.51 -15.52
CA GLN A 117 -12.35 -9.38 -16.64
C GLN A 117 -10.98 -10.07 -16.46
N PRO A 118 -10.89 -11.40 -16.50
CA PRO A 118 -12.00 -12.37 -16.50
C PRO A 118 -12.73 -12.37 -15.15
N PRO A 119 -14.00 -12.81 -15.11
CA PRO A 119 -14.79 -12.83 -13.88
C PRO A 119 -14.15 -13.73 -12.83
N ILE A 120 -14.40 -13.42 -11.56
CA ILE A 120 -13.94 -14.27 -10.45
C ILE A 120 -14.76 -15.57 -10.42
N ARG A 121 -14.09 -16.66 -10.05
CA ARG A 121 -14.77 -17.91 -9.78
C ARG A 121 -15.40 -17.83 -8.39
N GLN A 122 -16.73 -17.75 -8.33
CA GLN A 122 -17.48 -17.80 -7.08
C GLN A 122 -18.12 -19.19 -6.90
N ARG A 123 -18.22 -19.63 -5.65
CA ARG A 123 -19.04 -20.78 -5.27
C ARG A 123 -20.44 -20.29 -4.97
N LEU A 124 -21.45 -20.70 -5.73
CA LEU A 124 -22.81 -20.18 -5.63
C LEU A 124 -23.45 -20.34 -4.24
N GLN A 125 -23.01 -21.33 -3.45
CA GLN A 125 -23.56 -21.64 -2.14
C GLN A 125 -22.78 -21.00 -0.98
N VAL A 126 -21.73 -20.26 -1.26
CA VAL A 126 -20.90 -19.62 -0.21
C VAL A 126 -21.08 -18.11 -0.34
N PRO A 127 -21.50 -17.41 0.73
CA PRO A 127 -21.62 -15.97 0.71
C PRO A 127 -20.27 -15.31 0.46
N THR A 128 -20.29 -14.06 0.04
CA THR A 128 -19.08 -13.25 -0.11
C THR A 128 -19.26 -11.93 0.62
N SER A 129 -18.17 -11.41 1.14
CA SER A 129 -18.15 -10.13 1.82
C SER A 129 -17.04 -9.26 1.28
N TRP A 130 -17.16 -7.96 1.50
CA TRP A 130 -16.11 -7.01 1.19
C TRP A 130 -15.52 -6.40 2.45
N LEU A 131 -14.22 -6.18 2.46
CA LEU A 131 -13.52 -5.46 3.50
C LEU A 131 -12.55 -4.43 2.89
N GLU A 132 -12.34 -3.35 3.62
CA GLU A 132 -11.24 -2.42 3.39
C GLU A 132 -10.08 -2.82 4.28
N LEU A 133 -8.89 -2.93 3.68
CA LEU A 133 -7.67 -3.31 4.38
C LEU A 133 -6.53 -2.38 3.97
N GLU A 134 -5.89 -1.74 4.97
CA GLU A 134 -4.73 -0.89 4.73
C GLU A 134 -3.47 -1.50 5.34
N LEU A 135 -2.39 -1.50 4.56
CA LEU A 135 -1.07 -2.03 4.94
C LEU A 135 0.04 -1.00 4.70
N ARG A 136 1.07 -1.03 5.57
CA ARG A 136 2.32 -0.27 5.41
C ARG A 136 3.50 -1.14 4.97
N GLU A 137 3.23 -2.31 4.48
CA GLU A 137 4.21 -3.27 3.96
C GLU A 137 3.65 -3.98 2.73
N GLY A 138 4.50 -4.62 1.94
CA GLY A 138 4.08 -5.31 0.71
C GLY A 138 4.92 -6.56 0.48
N ARG A 139 4.54 -7.67 1.10
CA ARG A 139 5.14 -8.98 0.83
C ARG A 139 4.40 -9.67 -0.30
N ASN A 140 5.04 -10.67 -0.90
CA ASN A 140 4.42 -11.45 -1.96
C ASN A 140 3.05 -11.98 -1.55
N ARG A 141 2.00 -11.59 -2.28
CA ARG A 141 0.58 -11.97 -2.09
C ARG A 141 0.08 -11.79 -0.65
N GLN A 142 0.56 -10.74 0.04
CA GLN A 142 0.37 -10.58 1.48
C GLN A 142 -1.10 -10.52 1.86
N VAL A 143 -1.90 -9.66 1.25
CA VAL A 143 -3.33 -9.51 1.56
C VAL A 143 -4.05 -10.86 1.41
N ARG A 144 -3.84 -11.56 0.30
CA ARG A 144 -4.46 -12.87 0.03
C ARG A 144 -4.09 -13.93 1.06
N ARG A 145 -2.84 -13.91 1.54
CA ARG A 145 -2.38 -14.81 2.59
C ARG A 145 -2.93 -14.46 3.97
N MET A 146 -3.04 -13.18 4.27
CA MET A 146 -3.62 -12.70 5.53
C MET A 146 -5.08 -13.09 5.66
N THR A 147 -5.88 -12.85 4.63
CA THR A 147 -7.31 -13.20 4.63
C THR A 147 -7.53 -14.71 4.66
N ALA A 148 -6.74 -15.48 3.90
CA ALA A 148 -6.80 -16.94 3.95
C ALA A 148 -6.40 -17.50 5.33
N ALA A 149 -5.42 -16.89 6.02
CA ALA A 149 -4.96 -17.32 7.35
C ALA A 149 -6.01 -17.13 8.45
N VAL A 150 -7.02 -16.30 8.20
CA VAL A 150 -8.16 -16.12 9.12
C VAL A 150 -9.44 -16.80 8.64
N GLY A 151 -9.37 -17.60 7.55
CA GLY A 151 -10.49 -18.40 7.06
C GLY A 151 -11.33 -17.74 5.95
N TYR A 152 -10.94 -16.56 5.46
CA TYR A 152 -11.68 -15.80 4.46
C TYR A 152 -10.83 -15.57 3.20
N PRO A 153 -10.67 -16.57 2.30
CA PRO A 153 -9.80 -16.44 1.14
C PRO A 153 -10.27 -15.34 0.17
N THR A 154 -9.31 -14.57 -0.34
CA THR A 154 -9.57 -13.47 -1.27
C THR A 154 -10.01 -13.98 -2.63
N LEU A 155 -11.13 -13.47 -3.12
CA LEU A 155 -11.67 -13.64 -4.47
C LEU A 155 -11.22 -12.51 -5.40
N ARG A 156 -11.47 -11.25 -5.02
CA ARG A 156 -11.08 -10.05 -5.77
C ARG A 156 -10.24 -9.12 -4.90
N LEU A 157 -9.23 -8.51 -5.48
CA LEU A 157 -8.32 -7.60 -4.76
C LEU A 157 -8.04 -6.38 -5.62
N ILE A 158 -8.43 -5.21 -5.11
CA ILE A 158 -8.26 -3.93 -5.79
C ILE A 158 -7.46 -2.99 -4.89
N ARG A 159 -6.35 -2.46 -5.36
CA ARG A 159 -5.65 -1.38 -4.65
C ARG A 159 -6.31 -0.04 -4.97
N MET A 160 -7.09 0.47 -4.03
CA MET A 160 -7.87 1.68 -4.20
C MET A 160 -7.02 2.95 -4.10
N ALA A 161 -6.02 2.96 -3.19
CA ALA A 161 -5.28 4.18 -2.91
C ALA A 161 -3.89 3.92 -2.33
N ILE A 162 -3.03 4.94 -2.44
CA ILE A 162 -1.71 5.02 -1.81
C ILE A 162 -1.61 6.35 -1.07
N ASP A 163 -1.43 6.30 0.25
CA ASP A 163 -1.25 7.46 1.12
C ASP A 163 0.23 7.88 1.11
N LEU A 164 0.50 9.09 0.71
CA LEU A 164 1.85 9.67 0.67
C LEU A 164 2.37 10.11 2.05
N MET A 165 1.55 10.01 3.09
CA MET A 165 1.88 10.39 4.48
C MET A 165 2.14 11.89 4.66
N ASP A 166 1.55 12.71 3.83
CA ASP A 166 1.67 14.17 3.80
C ASP A 166 0.50 14.90 4.49
N GLY A 167 -0.44 14.15 5.07
CA GLY A 167 -1.63 14.67 5.75
C GLY A 167 -2.77 15.06 4.80
N LEU A 168 -2.61 14.84 3.50
CA LEU A 168 -3.64 15.07 2.49
C LEU A 168 -4.34 13.75 2.11
N PRO A 169 -5.49 13.81 1.41
CA PRO A 169 -6.15 12.61 0.90
C PRO A 169 -5.19 11.75 0.06
N PRO A 170 -5.25 10.42 0.17
CA PRO A 170 -4.37 9.53 -0.59
C PRO A 170 -4.60 9.67 -2.10
N LEU A 171 -3.57 9.35 -2.89
CA LEU A 171 -3.73 9.12 -4.32
C LEU A 171 -4.66 7.94 -4.54
N ASP A 172 -5.67 8.08 -5.37
CA ASP A 172 -6.69 7.05 -5.58
C ASP A 172 -7.00 6.76 -7.07
N LEU A 173 -7.97 5.90 -7.30
CA LEU A 173 -8.41 5.49 -8.64
C LEU A 173 -9.43 6.44 -9.28
N LYS A 174 -9.81 7.52 -8.62
CA LYS A 174 -10.87 8.40 -9.12
C LYS A 174 -10.55 8.90 -10.54
N GLY A 175 -11.47 8.66 -11.46
CA GLY A 175 -11.33 9.07 -12.86
C GLY A 175 -10.37 8.21 -13.70
N LEU A 176 -9.96 7.02 -13.19
CA LEU A 176 -9.14 6.07 -13.94
C LEU A 176 -9.91 4.79 -14.22
N GLU A 177 -10.19 4.55 -15.50
CA GLU A 177 -10.76 3.28 -15.95
C GLU A 177 -9.70 2.16 -16.02
N PRO A 178 -10.11 0.89 -15.93
CA PRO A 178 -9.20 -0.23 -16.09
C PRO A 178 -8.43 -0.20 -17.41
N GLY A 179 -7.11 -0.37 -17.34
CA GLY A 179 -6.23 -0.31 -18.51
C GLY A 179 -5.87 1.10 -18.99
N CYS A 180 -6.44 2.13 -18.39
CA CYS A 180 -6.11 3.52 -18.69
C CYS A 180 -5.02 4.05 -17.75
N TRP A 181 -4.35 5.09 -18.22
CA TRP A 181 -3.36 5.84 -17.45
C TRP A 181 -3.47 7.34 -17.70
N ARG A 182 -3.00 8.12 -16.78
CA ARG A 182 -2.87 9.59 -16.91
C ARG A 182 -1.56 10.05 -16.29
N LEU A 183 -1.14 11.22 -16.64
CA LEU A 183 -0.09 11.91 -15.91
C LEU A 183 -0.61 12.35 -14.54
N ALA A 184 0.28 12.46 -13.57
CA ALA A 184 -0.01 13.13 -12.32
C ALA A 184 -0.38 14.60 -12.63
N ASP A 185 -1.33 15.16 -11.90
CA ASP A 185 -1.61 16.58 -11.97
C ASP A 185 -0.56 17.39 -11.18
N ALA A 186 -0.63 18.71 -11.26
CA ALA A 186 0.37 19.60 -10.64
C ALA A 186 0.45 19.41 -9.11
N ASP A 187 -0.69 19.19 -8.44
CA ASP A 187 -0.72 18.97 -6.99
C ASP A 187 -0.13 17.61 -6.63
N GLU A 188 -0.47 16.57 -7.39
CA GLU A 188 0.09 15.23 -7.23
C GLU A 188 1.60 15.21 -7.49
N GLU A 189 2.07 15.90 -8.54
CA GLU A 189 3.51 16.06 -8.84
C GLU A 189 4.25 16.75 -7.70
N GLN A 190 3.69 17.84 -7.17
CA GLN A 190 4.28 18.55 -6.03
C GLN A 190 4.37 17.65 -4.79
N ARG A 191 3.33 16.88 -4.49
CA ARG A 191 3.30 15.93 -3.37
C ARG A 191 4.32 14.82 -3.55
N LEU A 192 4.43 14.24 -4.75
CA LEU A 192 5.44 13.22 -5.07
C LEU A 192 6.86 13.78 -4.98
N ALA A 193 7.08 15.02 -5.37
CA ALA A 193 8.36 15.73 -5.18
C ALA A 193 8.71 15.89 -3.69
N GLN A 194 7.72 16.16 -2.81
CA GLN A 194 7.94 16.18 -1.36
C GLN A 194 8.30 14.79 -0.80
N VAL A 195 7.68 13.74 -1.29
CA VAL A 195 8.09 12.37 -0.95
C VAL A 195 9.57 12.15 -1.31
N LEU A 196 10.00 12.63 -2.47
CA LEU A 196 11.39 12.51 -2.93
C LEU A 196 12.39 13.29 -2.06
N LEU A 197 12.01 14.46 -1.56
CA LEU A 197 12.85 15.35 -0.75
C LEU A 197 12.81 15.02 0.75
N GLY A 198 11.80 14.30 1.21
CA GLY A 198 11.57 14.01 2.62
C GLY A 198 12.73 13.28 3.31
N PRO A 199 12.77 13.22 4.64
CA PRO A 199 13.83 12.55 5.38
C PRO A 199 13.86 11.05 5.09
N VAL A 200 15.05 10.45 5.12
CA VAL A 200 15.22 9.01 5.03
C VAL A 200 15.03 8.40 6.42
N PRO A 201 14.08 7.48 6.62
CA PRO A 201 13.89 6.82 7.89
C PRO A 201 15.19 6.17 8.37
N GLY A 202 15.51 6.36 9.65
CA GLY A 202 16.70 5.75 10.28
C GLY A 202 18.02 6.53 10.09
N ARG A 203 18.12 7.55 9.27
CA ARG A 203 19.24 8.48 9.30
C ARG A 203 18.99 9.52 10.40
N ARG A 204 19.64 9.35 11.55
CA ARG A 204 19.76 10.44 12.55
C ARG A 204 20.40 11.64 11.85
N SER A 205 19.76 12.81 11.92
CA SER A 205 20.39 14.06 11.54
C SER A 205 21.71 14.17 12.31
N PRO A 206 22.84 14.55 11.67
CA PRO A 206 24.05 14.84 12.41
C PRO A 206 23.70 15.96 13.41
N GLY A 207 23.72 15.63 14.70
CA GLY A 207 23.42 16.56 15.78
C GLY A 207 24.25 17.81 15.58
N ARG A 208 23.60 18.99 15.56
CA ARG A 208 24.29 20.26 15.74
C ARG A 208 25.04 20.15 17.05
N GLY A 209 26.35 19.90 16.96
CA GLY A 209 27.27 19.93 18.09
C GLY A 209 27.13 21.27 18.79
N GLY A 210 26.48 21.25 19.94
CA GLY A 210 26.52 22.37 20.87
C GLY A 210 27.97 22.64 21.23
N ARG A 211 28.54 23.72 20.76
CA ARG A 211 29.79 24.27 21.31
C ARG A 211 29.53 24.57 22.77
N ALA A 212 30.02 23.70 23.68
CA ALA A 212 30.20 24.05 25.06
C ALA A 212 31.31 25.10 25.13
N GLY A 213 30.92 26.34 25.41
CA GLY A 213 31.81 27.42 25.70
C GLY A 213 32.59 27.15 26.97
N GLY A 214 33.89 26.93 26.84
CA GLY A 214 34.81 26.88 27.97
C GLY A 214 34.90 28.24 28.65
N GLY A 215 34.24 28.38 29.81
CA GLY A 215 34.45 29.47 30.74
C GLY A 215 35.69 29.16 31.57
N LYS A 216 36.83 29.81 31.27
CA LYS A 216 37.94 29.99 32.21
C LYS A 216 37.51 30.98 33.28
N SER A 217 37.48 30.57 34.52
CA SER A 217 37.50 31.46 35.67
C SER A 217 38.77 31.26 36.45
N GLY A 218 39.37 32.37 36.70
CA GLY A 218 40.72 32.56 37.19
C GLY A 218 40.93 32.31 38.67
N ARG A 219 42.19 32.34 38.95
CA ARG A 219 42.87 32.29 40.26
C ARG A 219 42.51 33.50 41.14
N GLY A 220 42.42 33.23 42.40
CA GLY A 220 42.70 34.14 43.54
C GLY A 220 42.89 33.23 44.77
N GLY A 221 43.91 33.11 45.42
CA GLY A 221 45.00 33.90 45.93
C GLY A 221 44.72 34.40 47.35
N GLY A 222 45.47 33.90 48.37
CA GLY A 222 45.55 34.47 49.68
C GLY A 222 44.97 33.53 50.79
N GLY A 223 45.65 32.97 51.73
CA GLY A 223 46.62 33.59 52.64
C GLY A 223 46.01 33.56 54.06
N GLY A 224 46.62 32.89 54.96
CA GLY A 224 46.27 32.89 56.36
C GLY A 224 46.53 31.53 57.00
#